data_98ba8124589dd130d7f3f3bfaecfcce4
#
_entry.id   98ba8124589dd130d7f3f3bfaecfcce4
#
_cell.length_a   1.000
_cell.length_b   1.000
_cell.length_c   1.000
_cell.angle_alpha   90.00
_cell.angle_beta   90.00
_cell.angle_gamma   90.00
#
_symmetry.space_group_name_H-M   'P 1'
#
loop_
_entity.id
_entity.type
_entity.pdbx_description
1 polymer ?
#
loop_
_entity_poly.entity_id
_entity_poly.type
_entity_poly.pdbx_seq_one_letter_code
_entity_poly.pdbx_strand_id
1 'polypeptide(L)'
;MKYLVIGLGNLGRAIAKDLTRVGNEVIGVDMDLHRVDMLKNDIAGAVALDSTDKEALSTLPLSEMDAIIVTFGKDFGTSVQTVALLKSLDAGKLIVRAISSIHETVIRAIGVSEIITPEEDFSTMYTSQASLGGLFRHWYKVTDTEHLYKIKTPATLVGQTIKNIDFEENFGIHLVAVSYTHLRAHETGAYL
;
A
#
# COMPACT_ATOMS: atom_id res chain seq x y z
N MET A 1 -3.30 -16.00 -1.72
CA MET A 1 -4.44 -15.30 -1.10
C MET A 1 -5.40 -14.85 -2.19
N LYS A 2 -6.68 -14.63 -1.84
CA LYS A 2 -7.74 -14.17 -2.76
C LYS A 2 -8.11 -12.73 -2.42
N TYR A 3 -8.09 -11.85 -3.40
CA TYR A 3 -8.42 -10.44 -3.24
C TYR A 3 -9.54 -10.01 -4.18
N LEU A 4 -10.42 -9.15 -3.68
CA LEU A 4 -11.37 -8.42 -4.49
C LEU A 4 -10.97 -6.95 -4.52
N VAL A 5 -10.77 -6.37 -5.71
CA VAL A 5 -10.43 -4.96 -5.89
C VAL A 5 -11.61 -4.24 -6.53
N ILE A 6 -12.23 -3.32 -5.80
CA ILE A 6 -13.38 -2.53 -6.26
C ILE A 6 -12.92 -1.12 -6.62
N GLY A 7 -13.17 -0.73 -7.88
CA GLY A 7 -12.66 0.48 -8.49
C GLY A 7 -11.35 0.24 -9.23
N LEU A 8 -11.40 0.08 -10.57
CA LEU A 8 -10.24 -0.19 -11.43
C LEU A 8 -9.67 1.08 -12.07
N GLY A 9 -9.66 2.16 -11.29
CA GLY A 9 -8.90 3.37 -11.63
C GLY A 9 -7.39 3.13 -11.57
N ASN A 10 -6.59 4.19 -11.60
CA ASN A 10 -5.12 4.06 -11.61
C ASN A 10 -4.59 3.24 -10.42
N LEU A 11 -5.06 3.53 -9.20
CA LEU A 11 -4.61 2.82 -8.01
C LEU A 11 -5.09 1.37 -7.99
N GLY A 12 -6.40 1.14 -8.19
CA GLY A 12 -6.95 -0.23 -8.12
C GLY A 12 -6.35 -1.14 -9.18
N ARG A 13 -6.16 -0.64 -10.39
CA ARG A 13 -5.49 -1.38 -11.46
C ARG A 13 -4.04 -1.73 -11.11
N ALA A 14 -3.29 -0.79 -10.54
CA ALA A 14 -1.92 -1.05 -10.11
C ALA A 14 -1.87 -2.12 -9.01
N ILE A 15 -2.70 -1.98 -7.98
CA ILE A 15 -2.79 -2.96 -6.87
C ILE A 15 -3.18 -4.34 -7.43
N ALA A 16 -4.20 -4.43 -8.29
CA ALA A 16 -4.65 -5.70 -8.83
C ALA A 16 -3.55 -6.44 -9.62
N LYS A 17 -2.81 -5.71 -10.47
CA LYS A 17 -1.67 -6.29 -11.22
C LYS A 17 -0.53 -6.70 -10.30
N ASP A 18 -0.18 -5.88 -9.32
CA ASP A 18 0.93 -6.16 -8.42
C ASP A 18 0.63 -7.36 -7.52
N LEU A 19 -0.59 -7.46 -6.98
CA LEU A 19 -1.03 -8.64 -6.22
C LEU A 19 -0.99 -9.91 -7.07
N THR A 20 -1.44 -9.85 -8.32
CA THR A 20 -1.36 -11.00 -9.24
C THR A 20 0.09 -11.39 -9.54
N ARG A 21 0.97 -10.40 -9.76
CA ARG A 21 2.40 -10.64 -10.04
C ARG A 21 3.11 -11.37 -8.90
N VAL A 22 2.70 -11.15 -7.66
CA VAL A 22 3.25 -11.87 -6.49
C VAL A 22 2.50 -13.16 -6.15
N GLY A 23 1.66 -13.66 -7.07
CA GLY A 23 1.04 -14.98 -6.99
C GLY A 23 -0.30 -15.04 -6.26
N ASN A 24 -0.98 -13.91 -6.08
CA ASN A 24 -2.33 -13.92 -5.52
C ASN A 24 -3.40 -14.04 -6.61
N GLU A 25 -4.54 -14.59 -6.25
CA GLU A 25 -5.77 -14.61 -7.06
C GLU A 25 -6.52 -13.28 -6.85
N VAL A 26 -6.78 -12.55 -7.94
CA VAL A 26 -7.42 -11.23 -7.87
C VAL A 26 -8.63 -11.16 -8.77
N ILE A 27 -9.75 -10.73 -8.19
CA ILE A 27 -10.96 -10.35 -8.93
C ILE A 27 -11.06 -8.82 -8.90
N GLY A 28 -11.19 -8.20 -10.07
CA GLY A 28 -11.36 -6.76 -10.21
C GLY A 28 -12.81 -6.40 -10.56
N VAL A 29 -13.33 -5.32 -9.98
CA VAL A 29 -14.69 -4.83 -10.21
C VAL A 29 -14.67 -3.34 -10.48
N ASP A 30 -15.34 -2.92 -11.56
CA ASP A 30 -15.61 -1.51 -11.87
C ASP A 30 -16.93 -1.43 -12.68
N MET A 31 -17.66 -0.32 -12.56
CA MET A 31 -18.84 -0.09 -13.40
C MET A 31 -18.48 0.22 -14.88
N ASP A 32 -17.28 0.70 -15.11
CA ASP A 32 -16.76 1.03 -16.44
C ASP A 32 -16.22 -0.23 -17.14
N LEU A 33 -16.97 -0.73 -18.13
CA LEU A 33 -16.60 -1.91 -18.91
C LEU A 33 -15.22 -1.77 -19.57
N HIS A 34 -14.83 -0.56 -19.98
CA HIS A 34 -13.52 -0.34 -20.59
C HIS A 34 -12.38 -0.62 -19.60
N ARG A 35 -12.54 -0.22 -18.35
CA ARG A 35 -11.54 -0.53 -17.29
C ARG A 35 -11.46 -2.01 -16.98
N VAL A 36 -12.61 -2.68 -16.98
CA VAL A 36 -12.69 -4.14 -16.80
C VAL A 36 -11.96 -4.86 -17.94
N ASP A 37 -12.24 -4.47 -19.18
CA ASP A 37 -11.62 -5.06 -20.38
C ASP A 37 -10.09 -4.89 -20.41
N MET A 38 -9.58 -3.78 -19.87
CA MET A 38 -8.14 -3.53 -19.78
C MET A 38 -7.41 -4.49 -18.85
N LEU A 39 -8.11 -5.17 -17.93
CA LEU A 39 -7.52 -6.02 -16.91
C LEU A 39 -7.84 -7.51 -17.05
N LYS A 40 -8.83 -7.87 -17.86
CA LYS A 40 -9.35 -9.25 -17.95
C LYS A 40 -8.32 -10.34 -18.26
N ASN A 41 -7.18 -9.97 -18.89
CA ASN A 41 -6.11 -10.89 -19.23
C ASN A 41 -4.94 -10.85 -18.22
N ASP A 42 -4.95 -9.89 -17.28
CA ASP A 42 -3.84 -9.64 -16.36
C ASP A 42 -4.12 -10.16 -14.95
N ILE A 43 -5.39 -10.47 -14.63
CA ILE A 43 -5.86 -10.91 -13.31
C ILE A 43 -6.78 -12.13 -13.44
N ALA A 44 -7.10 -12.80 -12.35
CA ALA A 44 -7.90 -14.03 -12.36
C ALA A 44 -9.34 -13.83 -12.85
N GLY A 45 -9.92 -12.66 -12.59
CA GLY A 45 -11.26 -12.30 -13.06
C GLY A 45 -11.48 -10.80 -13.05
N ALA A 46 -12.29 -10.30 -14.00
CA ALA A 46 -12.70 -8.90 -14.02
C ALA A 46 -14.19 -8.81 -14.39
N VAL A 47 -14.97 -8.06 -13.59
CA VAL A 47 -16.43 -7.99 -13.69
C VAL A 47 -16.89 -6.53 -13.78
N ALA A 48 -17.75 -6.25 -14.76
CA ALA A 48 -18.44 -4.97 -14.85
C ALA A 48 -19.67 -5.01 -13.92
N LEU A 49 -19.65 -4.17 -12.86
CA LEU A 49 -20.69 -4.18 -11.84
C LEU A 49 -20.76 -2.82 -11.14
N ASP A 50 -21.97 -2.38 -10.84
CA ASP A 50 -22.19 -1.22 -9.97
C ASP A 50 -22.10 -1.65 -8.51
N SER A 51 -21.05 -1.22 -7.82
CA SER A 51 -20.83 -1.55 -6.43
C SER A 51 -21.75 -0.82 -5.45
N THR A 52 -22.58 0.09 -5.93
CA THR A 52 -23.65 0.72 -5.13
C THR A 52 -24.98 -0.06 -5.19
N ASP A 53 -25.03 -1.11 -5.99
CA ASP A 53 -26.15 -2.05 -6.04
C ASP A 53 -25.87 -3.25 -5.13
N LYS A 54 -26.71 -3.41 -4.11
CA LYS A 54 -26.57 -4.51 -3.13
C LYS A 54 -26.75 -5.89 -3.75
N GLU A 55 -27.72 -6.02 -4.68
CA GLU A 55 -27.98 -7.30 -5.34
C GLU A 55 -26.79 -7.70 -6.22
N ALA A 56 -26.26 -6.75 -6.97
CA ALA A 56 -25.08 -6.96 -7.77
C ALA A 56 -23.87 -7.36 -6.91
N LEU A 57 -23.57 -6.65 -5.81
CA LEU A 57 -22.49 -7.00 -4.89
C LEU A 57 -22.66 -8.40 -4.29
N SER A 58 -23.90 -8.83 -4.00
CA SER A 58 -24.18 -10.14 -3.41
C SER A 58 -23.87 -11.31 -4.35
N THR A 59 -23.70 -11.06 -5.66
CA THR A 59 -23.28 -12.10 -6.62
C THR A 59 -21.79 -12.44 -6.55
N LEU A 60 -21.00 -11.58 -5.90
CA LEU A 60 -19.57 -11.80 -5.74
C LEU A 60 -19.27 -12.74 -4.57
N PRO A 61 -18.17 -13.50 -4.62
CA PRO A 61 -17.80 -14.44 -3.56
C PRO A 61 -17.16 -13.72 -2.37
N LEU A 62 -17.88 -12.76 -1.73
CA LEU A 62 -17.33 -11.88 -0.72
C LEU A 62 -16.74 -12.62 0.49
N SER A 63 -17.37 -13.71 0.91
CA SER A 63 -16.93 -14.55 2.05
C SER A 63 -15.68 -15.39 1.76
N GLU A 64 -15.31 -15.57 0.48
CA GLU A 64 -14.13 -16.33 0.09
C GLU A 64 -12.87 -15.44 -0.02
N MET A 65 -13.03 -14.13 0.09
CA MET A 65 -11.94 -13.18 -0.07
C MET A 65 -11.16 -13.01 1.24
N ASP A 66 -9.84 -13.12 1.15
CA ASP A 66 -8.93 -12.81 2.26
C ASP A 66 -8.95 -11.30 2.59
N ALA A 67 -9.13 -10.45 1.56
CA ALA A 67 -9.40 -9.03 1.74
C ALA A 67 -10.11 -8.42 0.52
N ILE A 68 -10.91 -7.37 0.78
CA ILE A 68 -11.60 -6.56 -0.22
C ILE A 68 -11.01 -5.15 -0.17
N ILE A 69 -10.51 -4.66 -1.30
CA ILE A 69 -9.83 -3.38 -1.41
C ILE A 69 -10.70 -2.41 -2.20
N VAL A 70 -11.16 -1.34 -1.57
CA VAL A 70 -11.99 -0.30 -2.19
C VAL A 70 -11.11 0.91 -2.51
N THR A 71 -11.00 1.26 -3.80
CA THR A 71 -9.99 2.22 -4.29
C THR A 71 -10.54 3.45 -4.99
N PHE A 72 -11.81 3.82 -4.74
CA PHE A 72 -12.39 5.02 -5.34
C PHE A 72 -11.60 6.27 -5.02
N GLY A 73 -11.32 7.09 -6.04
CA GLY A 73 -10.45 8.25 -5.90
C GLY A 73 -11.11 9.60 -6.16
N LYS A 74 -12.38 9.64 -6.56
CA LYS A 74 -13.07 10.89 -6.91
C LYS A 74 -14.47 11.00 -6.35
N ASP A 75 -15.09 9.88 -6.01
CA ASP A 75 -16.48 9.83 -5.58
C ASP A 75 -16.56 9.36 -4.13
N PHE A 76 -16.68 10.35 -3.24
CA PHE A 76 -16.88 10.12 -1.80
C PHE A 76 -18.17 9.32 -1.54
N GLY A 77 -19.27 9.70 -2.21
CA GLY A 77 -20.59 9.08 -2.00
C GLY A 77 -20.58 7.60 -2.37
N THR A 78 -20.09 7.30 -3.57
CA THR A 78 -19.95 5.92 -4.05
C THR A 78 -19.06 5.09 -3.13
N SER A 79 -17.95 5.64 -2.66
CA SER A 79 -17.06 4.93 -1.73
C SER A 79 -17.75 4.58 -0.43
N VAL A 80 -18.39 5.55 0.23
CA VAL A 80 -19.11 5.35 1.50
C VAL A 80 -20.26 4.36 1.34
N GLN A 81 -21.04 4.48 0.26
CA GLN A 81 -22.16 3.58 -0.03
C GLN A 81 -21.70 2.15 -0.26
N THR A 82 -20.66 1.95 -1.10
CA THR A 82 -20.10 0.62 -1.34
C THR A 82 -19.58 -0.01 -0.04
N VAL A 83 -18.83 0.74 0.77
CA VAL A 83 -18.30 0.23 2.04
C VAL A 83 -19.43 -0.15 3.02
N ALA A 84 -20.47 0.69 3.12
CA ALA A 84 -21.63 0.39 3.97
C ALA A 84 -22.36 -0.88 3.52
N LEU A 85 -22.52 -1.07 2.20
CA LEU A 85 -23.12 -2.29 1.64
C LEU A 85 -22.26 -3.53 1.90
N LEU A 86 -20.95 -3.46 1.69
CA LEU A 86 -20.03 -4.56 1.99
C LEU A 86 -20.11 -4.96 3.48
N LYS A 87 -20.16 -3.98 4.38
CA LYS A 87 -20.38 -4.25 5.82
C LYS A 87 -21.74 -4.92 6.09
N SER A 88 -22.79 -4.47 5.42
CA SER A 88 -24.14 -5.08 5.56
C SER A 88 -24.24 -6.51 5.00
N LEU A 89 -23.29 -6.91 4.16
CA LEU A 89 -23.16 -8.24 3.56
C LEU A 89 -22.13 -9.11 4.29
N ASP A 90 -21.68 -8.69 5.48
CA ASP A 90 -20.66 -9.37 6.28
C ASP A 90 -19.40 -9.70 5.48
N ALA A 91 -19.08 -8.84 4.53
CA ALA A 91 -17.82 -8.92 3.79
C ALA A 91 -16.64 -8.82 4.76
N GLY A 92 -15.72 -9.76 4.70
CA GLY A 92 -14.63 -9.94 5.66
C GLY A 92 -13.74 -8.71 5.85
N LYS A 93 -12.44 -8.86 5.68
CA LYS A 93 -11.46 -7.78 5.83
C LYS A 93 -11.62 -6.72 4.74
N LEU A 94 -11.89 -5.47 5.12
CA LEU A 94 -11.95 -4.33 4.21
C LEU A 94 -10.72 -3.44 4.35
N ILE A 95 -10.13 -3.08 3.21
CA ILE A 95 -9.07 -2.09 3.07
C ILE A 95 -9.62 -0.97 2.19
N VAL A 96 -9.70 0.25 2.69
CA VAL A 96 -10.39 1.32 1.98
C VAL A 96 -9.49 2.52 1.78
N ARG A 97 -9.44 3.03 0.54
CA ARG A 97 -8.77 4.29 0.25
C ARG A 97 -9.59 5.46 0.75
N ALA A 98 -9.00 6.28 1.62
CA ALA A 98 -9.54 7.60 1.95
C ALA A 98 -8.95 8.66 1.01
N ILE A 99 -9.78 9.65 0.65
CA ILE A 99 -9.41 10.77 -0.24
C ILE A 99 -9.35 12.11 0.51
N SER A 100 -9.69 12.08 1.79
CA SER A 100 -9.62 13.24 2.71
C SER A 100 -9.79 12.76 4.15
N SER A 101 -9.41 13.60 5.11
CA SER A 101 -9.60 13.35 6.55
C SER A 101 -11.05 13.14 6.97
N ILE A 102 -11.99 13.85 6.33
CA ILE A 102 -13.43 13.65 6.54
C ILE A 102 -13.85 12.26 6.02
N HIS A 103 -13.36 11.86 4.83
CA HIS A 103 -13.64 10.54 4.29
C HIS A 103 -13.13 9.45 5.22
N GLU A 104 -11.90 9.56 5.70
CA GLU A 104 -11.32 8.65 6.67
C GLU A 104 -12.17 8.54 7.93
N THR A 105 -12.60 9.66 8.49
CA THR A 105 -13.46 9.70 9.69
C THR A 105 -14.76 8.93 9.46
N VAL A 106 -15.42 9.12 8.31
CA VAL A 106 -16.67 8.41 7.98
C VAL A 106 -16.43 6.91 7.80
N ILE A 107 -15.38 6.52 7.09
CA ILE A 107 -15.04 5.11 6.86
C ILE A 107 -14.71 4.40 8.19
N ARG A 108 -13.98 5.07 9.09
CA ARG A 108 -13.72 4.55 10.45
C ARG A 108 -15.01 4.39 11.25
N ALA A 109 -15.94 5.35 11.18
CA ALA A 109 -17.24 5.27 11.85
C ALA A 109 -18.10 4.11 11.34
N ILE A 110 -17.96 3.70 10.08
CA ILE A 110 -18.62 2.50 9.52
C ILE A 110 -17.97 1.20 10.04
N GLY A 111 -16.83 1.28 10.73
CA GLY A 111 -16.15 0.12 11.31
C GLY A 111 -15.08 -0.50 10.41
N VAL A 112 -14.48 0.27 9.50
CA VAL A 112 -13.29 -0.15 8.76
C VAL A 112 -12.05 0.24 9.56
N SER A 113 -11.19 -0.72 9.83
CA SER A 113 -9.96 -0.52 10.60
C SER A 113 -8.73 -0.23 9.71
N GLU A 114 -8.74 -0.73 8.47
CA GLU A 114 -7.60 -0.61 7.57
C GLU A 114 -7.90 0.39 6.46
N ILE A 115 -7.30 1.57 6.56
CA ILE A 115 -7.50 2.69 5.64
C ILE A 115 -6.15 3.07 5.06
N ILE A 116 -6.10 3.32 3.75
CA ILE A 116 -4.91 3.78 3.03
C ILE A 116 -5.15 5.19 2.50
N THR A 117 -4.12 6.01 2.62
CA THR A 117 -4.08 7.41 2.14
C THR A 117 -2.88 7.60 1.19
N PRO A 118 -2.91 7.02 -0.02
CA PRO A 118 -1.74 6.93 -0.89
C PRO A 118 -1.12 8.29 -1.23
N GLU A 119 -1.93 9.35 -1.32
CA GLU A 119 -1.47 10.70 -1.61
C GLU A 119 -0.67 11.29 -0.44
N GLU A 120 -1.11 11.08 0.79
CA GLU A 120 -0.44 11.55 2.00
C GLU A 120 0.84 10.74 2.25
N ASP A 121 0.76 9.42 2.12
CA ASP A 121 1.91 8.52 2.24
C ASP A 121 2.99 8.87 1.22
N PHE A 122 2.61 9.08 -0.05
CA PHE A 122 3.54 9.50 -1.09
C PHE A 122 4.12 10.90 -0.82
N SER A 123 3.30 11.85 -0.39
CA SER A 123 3.74 13.22 -0.07
C SER A 123 4.78 13.20 1.05
N THR A 124 4.52 12.46 2.13
CA THR A 124 5.45 12.30 3.25
C THR A 124 6.76 11.67 2.80
N MET A 125 6.68 10.59 2.01
CA MET A 125 7.84 9.91 1.45
C MET A 125 8.66 10.85 0.55
N TYR A 126 8.01 11.54 -0.38
CA TYR A 126 8.68 12.42 -1.35
C TYR A 126 9.32 13.64 -0.67
N THR A 127 8.62 14.25 0.29
CA THR A 127 9.15 15.40 1.05
C THR A 127 10.38 15.00 1.86
N SER A 128 10.34 13.85 2.53
CA SER A 128 11.49 13.30 3.25
C SER A 128 12.67 13.05 2.31
N GLN A 129 12.41 12.48 1.14
CA GLN A 129 13.44 12.25 0.13
C GLN A 129 14.05 13.55 -0.42
N ALA A 130 13.22 14.56 -0.71
CA ALA A 130 13.66 15.85 -1.22
C ALA A 130 14.49 16.62 -0.19
N SER A 131 14.07 16.60 1.08
CA SER A 131 14.74 17.31 2.19
C SER A 131 16.15 16.79 2.46
N LEU A 132 16.44 15.53 2.17
CA LEU A 132 17.73 14.88 2.45
C LEU A 132 18.60 14.68 1.19
N GLY A 133 18.38 15.51 0.17
CA GLY A 133 19.28 15.63 -0.97
C GLY A 133 19.45 14.34 -1.79
N GLY A 134 18.44 13.49 -1.87
CA GLY A 134 18.48 12.27 -2.66
C GLY A 134 19.29 11.11 -2.04
N LEU A 135 19.64 11.19 -0.77
CA LEU A 135 20.32 10.11 -0.03
C LEU A 135 19.43 8.89 0.20
N PHE A 136 18.10 9.08 0.19
CA PHE A 136 17.15 8.00 0.40
C PHE A 136 17.00 7.09 -0.81
N ARG A 137 16.91 5.77 -0.51
CA ARG A 137 16.58 4.74 -1.49
C ARG A 137 15.20 4.13 -1.25
N HIS A 138 14.89 3.83 -0.01
CA HIS A 138 13.62 3.21 0.40
C HIS A 138 13.24 3.70 1.79
N TRP A 139 11.95 3.69 2.05
CA TRP A 139 11.32 4.14 3.28
C TRP A 139 10.20 3.17 3.66
N TYR A 140 10.10 2.87 4.94
CA TYR A 140 9.03 2.03 5.49
C TYR A 140 8.50 2.68 6.77
N LYS A 141 7.19 2.88 6.85
CA LYS A 141 6.52 3.30 8.07
C LYS A 141 6.44 2.10 9.00
N VAL A 142 6.99 2.19 10.20
CA VAL A 142 6.93 1.14 11.22
C VAL A 142 5.77 1.42 12.17
N THR A 143 5.67 2.66 12.67
CA THR A 143 4.56 3.16 13.47
C THR A 143 4.19 4.57 12.98
N ASP A 144 3.24 5.25 13.63
CA ASP A 144 2.91 6.64 13.26
C ASP A 144 4.05 7.62 13.55
N THR A 145 4.98 7.27 14.42
CA THR A 145 6.12 8.11 14.80
C THR A 145 7.47 7.56 14.39
N GLU A 146 7.55 6.29 14.00
CA GLU A 146 8.81 5.62 13.69
C GLU A 146 8.85 5.17 12.23
N HIS A 147 9.97 5.42 11.60
CA HIS A 147 10.20 5.11 10.19
C HIS A 147 11.55 4.43 9.99
N LEU A 148 11.60 3.44 9.12
CA LEU A 148 12.83 2.78 8.69
C LEU A 148 13.28 3.35 7.35
N TYR A 149 14.50 3.87 7.30
CA TYR A 149 15.07 4.44 6.08
C TYR A 149 16.24 3.61 5.56
N LYS A 150 16.23 3.31 4.27
CA LYS A 150 17.42 2.82 3.56
C LYS A 150 18.08 3.99 2.84
N ILE A 151 19.26 4.38 3.27
CA ILE A 151 20.01 5.49 2.69
C ILE A 151 21.28 4.99 2.00
N LYS A 152 21.77 5.76 1.02
CA LYS A 152 23.14 5.60 0.51
C LYS A 152 24.09 6.23 1.53
N THR A 153 25.19 5.56 1.84
CA THR A 153 26.21 6.10 2.75
C THR A 153 26.66 7.48 2.27
N PRO A 154 26.50 8.53 3.10
CA PRO A 154 27.02 9.87 2.77
C PRO A 154 28.54 9.85 2.58
N ALA A 155 29.03 10.65 1.67
CA ALA A 155 30.49 10.73 1.40
C ALA A 155 31.31 11.10 2.65
N THR A 156 30.71 11.86 3.57
CA THR A 156 31.32 12.28 4.84
C THR A 156 31.55 11.13 5.82
N LEU A 157 30.85 10.02 5.66
CA LEU A 157 30.96 8.84 6.53
C LEU A 157 31.82 7.73 5.91
N VAL A 158 32.24 7.89 4.66
CA VAL A 158 33.07 6.90 3.98
C VAL A 158 34.44 6.80 4.65
N GLY A 159 34.90 5.57 4.93
CA GLY A 159 36.17 5.30 5.61
C GLY A 159 36.13 5.36 7.14
N GLN A 160 34.98 5.67 7.72
CA GLN A 160 34.80 5.62 9.17
C GLN A 160 34.22 4.28 9.61
N THR A 161 34.54 3.84 10.83
CA THR A 161 33.91 2.65 11.42
C THR A 161 32.57 3.01 12.04
N ILE A 162 31.61 2.09 12.04
CA ILE A 162 30.28 2.28 12.65
C ILE A 162 30.41 2.74 14.09
N LYS A 163 31.37 2.16 14.85
CA LYS A 163 31.61 2.50 16.25
C LYS A 163 32.03 3.97 16.43
N ASN A 164 32.79 4.54 15.48
CA ASN A 164 33.29 5.90 15.60
C ASN A 164 32.26 6.96 15.16
N ILE A 165 31.21 6.55 14.43
CA ILE A 165 30.21 7.49 13.91
C ILE A 165 29.22 7.90 14.98
N ASP A 166 28.91 7.00 15.95
CA ASP A 166 27.87 7.19 16.95
C ASP A 166 26.58 7.81 16.39
N PHE A 167 25.82 6.95 15.70
CA PHE A 167 24.62 7.40 14.97
C PHE A 167 23.53 7.97 15.86
N GLU A 168 23.46 7.50 17.12
CA GLU A 168 22.44 7.95 18.07
C GLU A 168 22.76 9.36 18.59
N GLU A 169 24.00 9.58 19.04
CA GLU A 169 24.42 10.86 19.60
C GLU A 169 24.52 11.96 18.50
N ASN A 170 25.08 11.61 17.34
CA ASN A 170 25.35 12.60 16.28
C ASN A 170 24.15 12.87 15.38
N PHE A 171 23.22 11.93 15.21
CA PHE A 171 22.13 12.03 14.24
C PHE A 171 20.74 11.72 14.81
N GLY A 172 20.64 11.28 16.06
CA GLY A 172 19.36 10.90 16.70
C GLY A 172 18.68 9.70 16.02
N ILE A 173 19.45 8.77 15.42
CA ILE A 173 18.93 7.61 14.71
C ILE A 173 19.56 6.32 15.20
N HIS A 174 18.79 5.23 15.16
CA HIS A 174 19.30 3.90 15.44
C HIS A 174 19.70 3.19 14.14
N LEU A 175 20.94 2.72 14.07
CA LEU A 175 21.41 1.92 12.95
C LEU A 175 20.91 0.47 13.09
N VAL A 176 20.06 0.02 12.17
CA VAL A 176 19.49 -1.34 12.20
C VAL A 176 20.35 -2.33 11.42
N ALA A 177 20.83 -1.94 10.24
CA ALA A 177 21.64 -2.82 9.40
C ALA A 177 22.47 -2.03 8.37
N VAL A 178 23.56 -2.63 7.90
CA VAL A 178 24.36 -2.14 6.78
C VAL A 178 24.38 -3.21 5.69
N SER A 179 24.05 -2.84 4.45
CA SER A 179 24.17 -3.72 3.29
C SER A 179 25.28 -3.26 2.36
N TYR A 180 26.12 -4.19 1.94
CA TYR A 180 27.23 -3.93 1.02
C TYR A 180 26.86 -4.48 -0.35
N THR A 181 26.91 -3.63 -1.40
CA THR A 181 26.52 -4.01 -2.77
C THR A 181 27.63 -4.71 -3.56
N HIS A 182 28.86 -4.76 -3.02
CA HIS A 182 30.04 -5.26 -3.72
C HIS A 182 30.85 -6.34 -2.99
N LEU A 183 30.36 -6.86 -1.85
CA LEU A 183 31.01 -8.00 -1.20
C LEU A 183 30.67 -9.28 -1.94
N ARG A 184 31.72 -10.02 -2.40
CA ARG A 184 31.56 -11.40 -2.87
C ARG A 184 31.22 -12.28 -1.66
N ALA A 185 30.48 -13.38 -1.92
CA ALA A 185 29.93 -14.28 -0.88
C ALA A 185 30.95 -14.86 0.13
N HIS A 186 32.25 -14.63 -0.06
CA HIS A 186 33.32 -15.10 0.83
C HIS A 186 33.74 -14.09 1.91
N GLU A 187 33.24 -12.84 1.86
CA GLU A 187 33.67 -11.79 2.80
C GLU A 187 32.65 -11.47 3.89
N THR A 188 31.52 -12.17 3.91
CA THR A 188 30.43 -11.95 4.89
C THR A 188 30.65 -12.63 6.24
N GLY A 189 31.82 -13.21 6.49
CA GLY A 189 32.06 -14.07 7.68
C GLY A 189 32.75 -13.42 8.88
N ALA A 190 32.94 -12.13 8.96
CA ALA A 190 33.87 -11.63 9.98
C ALA A 190 33.56 -10.28 10.62
N TYR A 191 32.37 -9.76 10.67
CA TYR A 191 32.09 -8.57 11.51
C TYR A 191 30.64 -8.56 11.98
N LEU A 192 30.35 -9.34 13.01
CA LEU A 192 29.32 -9.05 14.02
C LEU A 192 30.01 -8.52 15.26
#